data_6aed4780c5920ded781bf1557f9557e2
#
_entry.id   6aed4780c5920ded781bf1557f9557e2
#
_cell.length_a   1.000
_cell.length_b   1.000
_cell.length_c   1.000
_cell.angle_alpha   90.00
_cell.angle_beta   90.00
_cell.angle_gamma   90.00
#
_symmetry.space_group_name_H-M   'P 1'
#
loop_
_entity.id
_entity.type
_entity.pdbx_description
1 polymer ?
#
loop_
_entity_poly.entity_id
_entity_poly.type
_entity_poly.pdbx_seq_one_letter_code
_entity_poly.pdbx_strand_id
1 'polypeptide(L)'
;TASSCCQTAVSGMYANLIQRIQERVYSAASETVLQDCSRKRGVVMGTWNSRGLRGSTLEDMINYTNTRYEEMGLALIQKVPTPITPVRIDKERRHITLAYFDKVSTVDYIGAVQGIPICFDAKECAADTFPLQNVHEHQVSFMEKYEKQQGISFLIIYYSQKETLYYMRFEELLKFWKRAQSGGRKSIRFEELSPEYFMALKNHCFVPYLDYIQKDLDDRD
;
A
#
# COMPACT_ATOMS: atom_id res chain seq x y z
N THR A 1 -36.77 0.17 -6.65
CA THR A 1 -36.37 0.28 -8.08
C THR A 1 -35.28 1.32 -8.34
N ALA A 2 -34.89 2.16 -7.37
CA ALA A 2 -33.80 3.13 -7.51
C ALA A 2 -32.40 2.53 -7.16
N SER A 3 -32.35 1.44 -6.42
CA SER A 3 -31.10 0.78 -5.99
C SER A 3 -30.38 0.02 -7.10
N SER A 4 -31.13 -0.56 -8.04
CA SER A 4 -30.55 -1.38 -9.13
C SER A 4 -29.86 -0.57 -10.22
N CYS A 5 -30.29 0.67 -10.46
CA CYS A 5 -29.68 1.52 -11.50
C CYS A 5 -28.33 2.12 -11.08
N CYS A 6 -28.10 2.29 -9.77
CA CYS A 6 -26.85 2.82 -9.25
C CYS A 6 -25.74 1.74 -9.26
N GLN A 7 -26.08 0.50 -8.99
CA GLN A 7 -25.12 -0.62 -9.00
C GLN A 7 -24.62 -0.96 -10.41
N THR A 8 -25.48 -0.90 -11.43
CA THR A 8 -25.07 -1.12 -12.84
C THR A 8 -24.20 0.01 -13.39
N ALA A 9 -24.38 1.25 -12.95
CA ALA A 9 -23.54 2.39 -13.38
C ALA A 9 -22.14 2.31 -12.78
N VAL A 10 -22.02 1.83 -11.55
CA VAL A 10 -20.73 1.66 -10.84
C VAL A 10 -19.95 0.50 -11.47
N SER A 11 -20.59 -0.65 -11.72
CA SER A 11 -19.97 -1.79 -12.40
C SER A 11 -19.46 -1.46 -13.80
N GLY A 12 -20.22 -0.69 -14.60
CA GLY A 12 -19.75 -0.23 -15.91
C GLY A 12 -18.60 0.76 -15.88
N MET A 13 -18.45 1.55 -14.80
CA MET A 13 -17.36 2.48 -14.62
C MET A 13 -16.06 1.72 -14.25
N TYR A 14 -16.16 0.67 -13.45
CA TYR A 14 -15.04 -0.21 -13.10
C TYR A 14 -14.53 -1.02 -14.30
N ALA A 15 -15.41 -1.58 -15.12
CA ALA A 15 -15.02 -2.34 -16.32
C ALA A 15 -14.23 -1.49 -17.34
N ASN A 16 -14.62 -0.23 -17.56
CA ASN A 16 -13.87 0.70 -18.41
C ASN A 16 -12.51 1.10 -17.81
N LEU A 17 -12.41 1.13 -16.49
CA LEU A 17 -11.17 1.41 -15.78
C LEU A 17 -10.16 0.29 -15.96
N ILE A 18 -10.61 -0.95 -15.84
CA ILE A 18 -9.86 -2.19 -16.02
C ILE A 18 -9.15 -2.20 -17.37
N GLN A 19 -9.90 -1.96 -18.43
CA GLN A 19 -9.37 -1.96 -19.78
C GLN A 19 -8.29 -0.87 -19.95
N ARG A 20 -8.46 0.31 -19.36
CA ARG A 20 -7.48 1.41 -19.43
C ARG A 20 -6.20 1.12 -18.65
N ILE A 21 -6.31 0.48 -17.47
CA ILE A 21 -5.13 0.07 -16.70
C ILE A 21 -4.36 -1.00 -17.47
N GLN A 22 -5.03 -2.02 -18.00
CA GLN A 22 -4.40 -3.08 -18.79
C GLN A 22 -3.73 -2.53 -20.05
N GLU A 23 -4.42 -1.74 -20.85
CA GLU A 23 -3.87 -1.17 -22.10
C GLU A 23 -2.66 -0.27 -21.84
N ARG A 24 -2.65 0.52 -20.76
CA ARG A 24 -1.53 1.41 -20.42
C ARG A 24 -0.39 0.71 -19.70
N VAL A 25 -0.67 -0.21 -18.79
CA VAL A 25 0.37 -1.00 -18.10
C VAL A 25 1.12 -1.89 -19.10
N TYR A 26 0.42 -2.54 -20.02
CA TYR A 26 1.05 -3.40 -21.03
C TYR A 26 1.73 -2.60 -22.15
N SER A 27 1.19 -1.46 -22.54
CA SER A 27 1.81 -0.57 -23.56
C SER A 27 3.06 0.12 -23.02
N ALA A 28 3.07 0.57 -21.76
CA ALA A 28 4.21 1.25 -21.16
C ALA A 28 5.28 0.29 -20.60
N ALA A 29 4.93 -0.95 -20.28
CA ALA A 29 5.85 -1.94 -19.73
C ALA A 29 6.85 -2.49 -20.75
N SER A 30 6.62 -2.28 -22.06
CA SER A 30 7.41 -2.97 -23.08
C SER A 30 8.78 -2.36 -23.39
N GLU A 31 9.07 -1.09 -23.11
CA GLU A 31 10.35 -0.52 -23.57
C GLU A 31 11.11 0.39 -22.57
N THR A 32 10.44 1.19 -21.75
CA THR A 32 11.13 2.24 -20.99
C THR A 32 11.50 1.82 -19.55
N VAL A 33 10.73 0.93 -18.94
CA VAL A 33 10.92 0.49 -17.54
C VAL A 33 12.15 -0.42 -17.38
N LEU A 34 12.51 -1.15 -18.42
CA LEU A 34 13.67 -2.08 -18.42
C LEU A 34 15.03 -1.37 -18.44
N GLN A 35 15.10 -0.15 -18.94
CA GLN A 35 16.38 0.58 -19.08
C GLN A 35 16.79 1.39 -17.86
N ASP A 36 15.86 1.82 -17.01
CA ASP A 36 16.16 2.79 -15.93
C ASP A 36 16.65 2.11 -14.63
N CYS A 37 16.19 0.90 -14.32
CA CYS A 37 16.72 0.13 -13.17
C CYS A 37 18.18 -0.30 -13.38
N SER A 38 18.61 -0.50 -14.63
CA SER A 38 20.00 -0.86 -14.92
C SER A 38 20.97 0.34 -14.84
N ARG A 39 20.48 1.55 -15.08
CA ARG A 39 21.28 2.77 -15.00
C ARG A 39 21.54 3.26 -13.58
N LYS A 40 20.62 3.00 -12.65
CA LYS A 40 20.77 3.42 -11.23
C LYS A 40 21.62 2.47 -10.37
N ARG A 41 22.14 1.36 -10.90
CA ARG A 41 23.16 0.53 -10.25
C ARG A 41 24.49 1.25 -9.97
N GLY A 42 24.68 2.47 -10.48
CA GLY A 42 25.84 3.33 -10.20
C GLY A 42 25.63 4.35 -9.08
N VAL A 43 24.41 4.49 -8.53
CA VAL A 43 24.20 5.25 -7.30
C VAL A 43 24.54 4.32 -6.16
N VAL A 44 25.71 4.53 -5.57
CA VAL A 44 26.20 3.88 -4.35
C VAL A 44 25.04 3.79 -3.37
N MET A 45 24.52 2.59 -3.16
CA MET A 45 23.71 2.28 -2.00
C MET A 45 24.62 2.52 -0.80
N GLY A 46 24.56 3.72 -0.24
CA GLY A 46 25.21 4.03 1.02
C GLY A 46 24.85 2.92 1.99
N THR A 47 25.87 2.37 2.65
CA THR A 47 25.72 1.37 3.69
C THR A 47 24.76 1.88 4.77
N TRP A 48 23.47 1.51 4.64
CA TRP A 48 22.34 1.92 5.48
C TRP A 48 22.37 1.21 6.85
N ASN A 49 23.53 1.26 7.51
CA ASN A 49 23.72 0.69 8.84
C ASN A 49 23.55 1.71 9.97
N SER A 50 22.92 2.87 9.73
CA SER A 50 22.63 3.81 10.80
C SER A 50 21.24 3.53 11.38
N ARG A 51 21.20 3.15 12.66
CA ARG A 51 20.00 2.79 13.44
C ARG A 51 18.94 3.90 13.58
N GLY A 52 19.10 5.04 12.92
CA GLY A 52 18.23 6.23 13.04
C GLY A 52 17.37 6.55 11.81
N LEU A 53 17.62 5.91 10.66
CA LEU A 53 16.91 6.17 9.40
C LEU A 53 16.48 4.83 8.77
N ARG A 54 15.68 4.05 9.49
CA ARG A 54 15.00 2.89 8.92
C ARG A 54 13.73 3.38 8.20
N GLY A 55 13.89 4.01 7.04
CA GLY A 55 12.93 3.85 5.99
C GLY A 55 12.97 2.37 5.63
N SER A 56 11.85 1.66 5.71
CA SER A 56 11.85 0.26 5.39
C SER A 56 12.16 0.10 3.91
N THR A 57 12.90 -0.95 3.54
CA THR A 57 13.16 -1.29 2.13
C THR A 57 11.85 -1.36 1.33
N LEU A 58 10.78 -1.81 1.96
CA LEU A 58 9.44 -1.86 1.39
C LEU A 58 8.88 -0.47 1.07
N GLU A 59 9.01 0.50 1.99
CA GLU A 59 8.55 1.88 1.75
C GLU A 59 9.27 2.53 0.57
N ASP A 60 10.58 2.30 0.44
CA ASP A 60 11.36 2.82 -0.69
C ASP A 60 10.90 2.21 -2.03
N MET A 61 10.62 0.90 -2.06
CA MET A 61 10.05 0.22 -3.23
C MET A 61 8.66 0.75 -3.57
N ILE A 62 7.80 0.96 -2.58
CA ILE A 62 6.46 1.53 -2.78
C ILE A 62 6.55 2.96 -3.30
N ASN A 63 7.39 3.81 -2.70
CA ASN A 63 7.57 5.19 -3.15
C ASN A 63 8.07 5.26 -4.60
N TYR A 64 9.03 4.41 -4.96
CA TYR A 64 9.48 4.27 -6.34
C TYR A 64 8.33 3.86 -7.27
N THR A 65 7.56 2.86 -6.89
CA THR A 65 6.41 2.37 -7.65
C THR A 65 5.36 3.45 -7.84
N ASN A 66 5.03 4.19 -6.77
CA ASN A 66 4.07 5.29 -6.82
C ASN A 66 4.48 6.39 -7.79
N THR A 67 5.76 6.77 -7.77
CA THR A 67 6.32 7.73 -8.73
C THR A 67 6.15 7.23 -10.18
N ARG A 68 6.39 5.94 -10.44
CA ARG A 68 6.21 5.37 -11.77
C ARG A 68 4.75 5.33 -12.20
N TYR A 69 3.83 5.01 -11.29
CA TYR A 69 2.39 5.04 -11.57
C TYR A 69 1.90 6.47 -11.88
N GLU A 70 2.41 7.47 -11.16
CA GLU A 70 2.11 8.88 -11.41
C GLU A 70 2.62 9.31 -12.80
N GLU A 71 3.89 9.01 -13.14
CA GLU A 71 4.47 9.30 -14.45
C GLU A 71 3.69 8.67 -15.61
N MET A 72 3.13 7.48 -15.40
CA MET A 72 2.28 6.78 -16.37
C MET A 72 0.82 7.28 -16.37
N GLY A 73 0.44 8.16 -15.44
CA GLY A 73 -0.94 8.64 -15.29
C GLY A 73 -1.93 7.54 -14.84
N LEU A 74 -1.46 6.51 -14.14
CA LEU A 74 -2.28 5.39 -13.68
C LEU A 74 -2.85 5.62 -12.28
N ALA A 75 -2.06 6.21 -11.39
CA ALA A 75 -2.45 6.48 -10.03
C ALA A 75 -1.74 7.72 -9.49
N LEU A 76 -2.36 8.39 -8.55
CA LEU A 76 -1.75 9.44 -7.75
C LEU A 76 -1.81 9.03 -6.28
N ILE A 77 -0.67 8.63 -5.72
CA ILE A 77 -0.56 8.11 -4.36
C ILE A 77 0.39 8.98 -3.55
N GLN A 78 -0.05 9.38 -2.38
CA GLN A 78 0.73 10.20 -1.46
C GLN A 78 1.03 9.42 -0.18
N LYS A 79 2.30 9.47 0.26
CA LYS A 79 2.66 9.03 1.61
C LYS A 79 2.12 10.01 2.63
N VAL A 80 1.42 9.51 3.64
CA VAL A 80 0.87 10.32 4.73
C VAL A 80 1.99 10.61 5.74
N PRO A 81 2.38 11.86 5.93
CA PRO A 81 3.41 12.20 6.90
C PRO A 81 2.89 12.01 8.33
N THR A 82 3.78 11.61 9.25
CA THR A 82 3.45 11.61 10.66
C THR A 82 3.23 13.04 11.14
N PRO A 83 2.04 13.40 11.67
CA PRO A 83 1.75 14.74 12.11
C PRO A 83 2.58 15.09 13.35
N ILE A 84 3.27 16.23 13.29
CA ILE A 84 4.05 16.77 14.41
C ILE A 84 3.61 18.20 14.72
N THR A 85 3.53 18.54 16.01
CA THR A 85 3.31 19.92 16.44
C THR A 85 4.60 20.50 16.97
N PRO A 86 5.17 21.53 16.29
CA PRO A 86 6.39 22.15 16.72
C PRO A 86 6.17 22.98 17.99
N VAL A 87 7.03 22.77 19.00
CA VAL A 87 7.05 23.57 20.23
C VAL A 87 8.08 24.71 20.14
N ARG A 88 9.22 24.41 19.53
CA ARG A 88 10.28 25.39 19.31
C ARG A 88 10.80 25.32 17.88
N ILE A 89 10.87 26.48 17.24
CA ILE A 89 11.36 26.66 15.88
C ILE A 89 12.53 27.64 15.93
N ASP A 90 13.68 27.22 15.42
CA ASP A 90 14.79 28.12 15.13
C ASP A 90 14.49 28.79 13.77
N LYS A 91 14.13 30.07 13.83
CA LYS A 91 13.75 30.84 12.63
C LYS A 91 14.94 31.18 11.73
N GLU A 92 16.14 31.29 12.31
CA GLU A 92 17.37 31.62 11.54
C GLU A 92 17.82 30.44 10.71
N ARG A 93 17.83 29.25 11.32
CA ARG A 93 18.24 27.99 10.67
C ARG A 93 17.12 27.23 10.01
N ARG A 94 15.87 27.71 10.12
CA ARG A 94 14.66 27.09 9.54
C ARG A 94 14.48 25.61 9.92
N HIS A 95 14.76 25.25 11.18
CA HIS A 95 14.52 23.90 11.66
C HIS A 95 13.74 23.88 12.98
N ILE A 96 13.08 22.75 13.22
CA ILE A 96 12.34 22.50 14.45
C ILE A 96 13.31 21.91 15.46
N THR A 97 13.48 22.57 16.62
CA THR A 97 14.36 22.11 17.69
C THR A 97 13.64 21.25 18.72
N LEU A 98 12.32 21.39 18.82
CA LEU A 98 11.48 20.59 19.68
C LEU A 98 10.10 20.48 19.07
N ALA A 99 9.59 19.25 18.97
CA ALA A 99 8.23 18.94 18.54
C ALA A 99 7.71 17.72 19.30
N TYR A 100 6.41 17.53 19.33
CA TYR A 100 5.78 16.30 19.76
C TYR A 100 4.86 15.77 18.66
N PHE A 101 4.56 14.47 18.69
CA PHE A 101 3.60 13.86 17.80
C PHE A 101 2.19 14.30 18.21
N ASP A 102 1.44 14.88 17.28
CA ASP A 102 0.12 15.47 17.56
C ASP A 102 -0.97 14.39 17.60
N LYS A 103 -0.99 13.55 16.59
CA LYS A 103 -1.96 12.46 16.44
C LYS A 103 -1.28 11.21 15.92
N VAL A 104 -1.92 10.08 16.17
CA VAL A 104 -1.53 8.82 15.53
C VAL A 104 -1.86 8.91 14.05
N SER A 105 -0.88 8.59 13.17
CA SER A 105 -1.11 8.51 11.72
C SER A 105 -2.22 7.51 11.42
N THR A 106 -3.01 7.75 10.37
CA THR A 106 -4.11 6.86 9.98
C THR A 106 -3.58 5.60 9.28
N VAL A 107 -3.06 5.77 8.08
CA VAL A 107 -2.41 4.75 7.24
C VAL A 107 -1.18 5.39 6.59
N ASP A 108 -0.30 4.58 6.00
CA ASP A 108 0.94 5.09 5.40
C ASP A 108 0.71 5.79 4.05
N TYR A 109 -0.28 5.34 3.27
CA TYR A 109 -0.52 5.83 1.91
C TYR A 109 -2.00 6.07 1.64
N ILE A 110 -2.30 7.17 0.95
CA ILE A 110 -3.65 7.53 0.47
C ILE A 110 -3.53 8.06 -0.95
N GLY A 111 -4.52 7.77 -1.78
CA GLY A 111 -4.54 8.32 -3.13
C GLY A 111 -5.75 7.89 -3.94
N ALA A 112 -5.60 7.97 -5.25
CA ALA A 112 -6.63 7.56 -6.20
C ALA A 112 -6.03 6.82 -7.39
N VAL A 113 -6.72 5.80 -7.84
CA VAL A 113 -6.44 5.02 -9.04
C VAL A 113 -7.59 5.22 -10.01
N GLN A 114 -7.39 6.03 -11.04
CA GLN A 114 -8.39 6.31 -12.09
C GLN A 114 -9.80 6.67 -11.54
N GLY A 115 -9.85 7.46 -10.46
CA GLY A 115 -11.09 7.88 -9.84
C GLY A 115 -11.56 7.02 -8.66
N ILE A 116 -10.93 5.87 -8.42
CA ILE A 116 -11.20 5.03 -7.24
C ILE A 116 -10.30 5.49 -6.11
N PRO A 117 -10.84 5.91 -4.96
CA PRO A 117 -10.03 6.23 -3.80
C PRO A 117 -9.41 4.96 -3.22
N ILE A 118 -8.12 5.01 -2.89
CA ILE A 118 -7.42 3.91 -2.24
C ILE A 118 -6.67 4.37 -1.00
N CYS A 119 -6.57 3.51 0.00
CA CYS A 119 -5.66 3.70 1.11
C CYS A 119 -5.02 2.38 1.52
N PHE A 120 -3.76 2.42 1.94
CA PHE A 120 -3.07 1.21 2.36
C PHE A 120 -1.93 1.50 3.34
N ASP A 121 -1.52 0.44 3.99
CA ASP A 121 -0.43 0.45 4.94
C ASP A 121 0.63 -0.57 4.54
N ALA A 122 1.90 -0.29 4.81
CA ALA A 122 3.03 -1.13 4.46
C ALA A 122 3.64 -1.77 5.71
N LYS A 123 3.80 -3.09 5.70
CA LYS A 123 4.33 -3.84 6.84
C LYS A 123 5.43 -4.79 6.41
N GLU A 124 6.50 -4.86 7.17
CA GLU A 124 7.55 -5.88 6.98
C GLU A 124 7.43 -6.97 8.04
N CYS A 125 7.65 -8.21 7.61
CA CYS A 125 7.65 -9.39 8.47
C CYS A 125 8.84 -10.28 8.13
N ALA A 126 9.72 -10.51 9.11
CA ALA A 126 10.85 -11.43 8.93
C ALA A 126 10.48 -12.89 9.20
N ALA A 127 9.36 -13.16 9.87
CA ALA A 127 8.92 -14.50 10.23
C ALA A 127 7.80 -15.00 9.30
N ASP A 128 7.56 -16.32 9.29
CA ASP A 128 6.44 -16.95 8.58
C ASP A 128 5.07 -16.70 9.23
N THR A 129 5.05 -15.92 10.28
CA THR A 129 3.82 -15.58 11.02
C THR A 129 3.77 -14.07 11.22
N PHE A 130 2.76 -13.43 10.64
CA PHE A 130 2.54 -12.00 10.76
C PHE A 130 1.78 -11.68 12.04
N PRO A 131 2.37 -10.93 13.00
CA PRO A 131 1.69 -10.55 14.23
C PRO A 131 0.65 -9.45 13.96
N LEU A 132 -0.62 -9.66 14.35
CA LEU A 132 -1.67 -8.65 14.19
C LEU A 132 -1.44 -7.39 15.04
N GLN A 133 -0.61 -7.45 16.08
CA GLN A 133 -0.19 -6.26 16.84
C GLN A 133 0.57 -5.22 16.01
N ASN A 134 1.10 -5.62 14.84
CA ASN A 134 1.75 -4.70 13.90
C ASN A 134 0.73 -3.83 13.15
N VAL A 135 -0.54 -4.19 13.20
CA VAL A 135 -1.65 -3.38 12.69
C VAL A 135 -2.37 -2.76 13.88
N HIS A 136 -2.51 -1.46 13.89
CA HIS A 136 -3.16 -0.76 15.01
C HIS A 136 -4.65 -0.61 14.78
N GLU A 137 -5.43 -0.60 15.87
CA GLU A 137 -6.89 -0.46 15.82
C GLU A 137 -7.36 0.79 15.05
N HIS A 138 -6.65 1.91 15.21
CA HIS A 138 -6.97 3.14 14.49
C HIS A 138 -6.78 3.00 12.98
N GLN A 139 -5.80 2.19 12.52
CA GLN A 139 -5.60 1.89 11.09
C GLN A 139 -6.76 1.06 10.56
N VAL A 140 -7.16 -0.01 11.26
CA VAL A 140 -8.31 -0.83 10.89
C VAL A 140 -9.60 0.00 10.86
N SER A 141 -9.84 0.83 11.89
CA SER A 141 -10.99 1.73 11.93
C SER A 141 -11.02 2.76 10.80
N PHE A 142 -9.85 3.27 10.42
CA PHE A 142 -9.74 4.19 9.28
C PHE A 142 -10.06 3.48 7.96
N MET A 143 -9.46 2.32 7.72
CA MET A 143 -9.71 1.49 6.54
C MET A 143 -11.19 1.12 6.42
N GLU A 144 -11.85 0.72 7.54
CA GLU A 144 -13.28 0.42 7.55
C GLU A 144 -14.15 1.62 7.12
N LYS A 145 -13.81 2.82 7.61
CA LYS A 145 -14.51 4.04 7.21
C LYS A 145 -14.27 4.38 5.74
N TYR A 146 -13.08 4.09 5.25
CA TYR A 146 -12.69 4.33 3.86
C TYR A 146 -13.45 3.41 2.89
N GLU A 147 -13.57 2.13 3.25
CA GLU A 147 -14.39 1.14 2.51
C GLU A 147 -15.89 1.56 2.47
N LYS A 148 -16.43 2.10 3.57
CA LYS A 148 -17.80 2.65 3.61
C LYS A 148 -18.02 3.83 2.66
N GLN A 149 -16.96 4.50 2.22
CA GLN A 149 -16.99 5.57 1.21
C GLN A 149 -16.72 5.04 -0.22
N GLN A 150 -16.84 3.73 -0.44
CA GLN A 150 -16.57 3.07 -1.72
C GLN A 150 -15.08 3.15 -2.15
N GLY A 151 -14.20 3.34 -1.19
CA GLY A 151 -12.75 3.23 -1.41
C GLY A 151 -12.27 1.79 -1.27
N ILE A 152 -11.03 1.54 -1.69
CA ILE A 152 -10.36 0.26 -1.53
C ILE A 152 -9.27 0.39 -0.49
N SER A 153 -9.29 -0.49 0.51
CA SER A 153 -8.30 -0.51 1.58
C SER A 153 -7.59 -1.86 1.61
N PHE A 154 -6.27 -1.85 1.81
CA PHE A 154 -5.47 -3.08 1.87
C PHE A 154 -4.18 -2.88 2.67
N LEU A 155 -3.48 -3.99 2.97
CA LEU A 155 -2.10 -3.97 3.45
C LEU A 155 -1.18 -4.55 2.39
N ILE A 156 0.04 -4.02 2.31
CA ILE A 156 1.14 -4.68 1.61
C ILE A 156 2.08 -5.24 2.68
N ILE A 157 2.22 -6.56 2.72
CA ILE A 157 3.11 -7.24 3.67
C ILE A 157 4.31 -7.81 2.91
N TYR A 158 5.51 -7.39 3.30
CA TYR A 158 6.76 -7.94 2.77
C TYR A 158 7.34 -8.98 3.72
N TYR A 159 7.36 -10.23 3.29
CA TYR A 159 8.01 -11.33 3.99
C TYR A 159 9.49 -11.36 3.58
N SER A 160 10.35 -10.71 4.38
CA SER A 160 11.75 -10.46 4.01
C SER A 160 12.60 -11.74 3.87
N GLN A 161 12.33 -12.78 4.67
CA GLN A 161 13.03 -14.06 4.53
C GLN A 161 12.63 -14.87 3.30
N LYS A 162 11.44 -14.63 2.76
CA LYS A 162 10.91 -15.29 1.56
C LYS A 162 11.02 -14.40 0.30
N GLU A 163 11.51 -13.17 0.46
CA GLU A 163 11.59 -12.16 -0.61
C GLU A 163 10.28 -12.03 -1.40
N THR A 164 9.14 -12.17 -0.70
CA THR A 164 7.82 -12.15 -1.32
C THR A 164 6.91 -11.12 -0.68
N LEU A 165 6.04 -10.56 -1.48
CA LEU A 165 5.04 -9.59 -1.07
C LEU A 165 3.66 -10.24 -1.03
N TYR A 166 2.81 -9.76 -0.15
CA TYR A 166 1.43 -10.17 -0.07
C TYR A 166 0.50 -8.96 -0.10
N TYR A 167 -0.50 -8.98 -0.99
CA TYR A 167 -1.60 -8.02 -1.01
C TYR A 167 -2.72 -8.55 -0.11
N MET A 168 -2.88 -7.98 1.06
CA MET A 168 -3.93 -8.37 2.00
C MET A 168 -5.13 -7.45 1.83
N ARG A 169 -6.22 -7.98 1.28
CA ARG A 169 -7.50 -7.27 1.18
C ARG A 169 -8.03 -6.88 2.56
N PHE A 170 -8.74 -5.78 2.65
CA PHE A 170 -9.32 -5.35 3.93
C PHE A 170 -10.29 -6.38 4.53
N GLU A 171 -11.09 -7.03 3.69
CA GLU A 171 -11.99 -8.08 4.14
C GLU A 171 -11.25 -9.25 4.82
N GLU A 172 -10.14 -9.68 4.23
CA GLU A 172 -9.28 -10.73 4.80
C GLU A 172 -8.65 -10.28 6.13
N LEU A 173 -8.10 -9.05 6.18
CA LEU A 173 -7.60 -8.46 7.41
C LEU A 173 -8.68 -8.44 8.49
N LEU A 174 -9.89 -8.00 8.16
CA LEU A 174 -11.00 -7.90 9.10
C LEU A 174 -11.43 -9.26 9.65
N LYS A 175 -11.36 -10.32 8.84
CA LYS A 175 -11.60 -11.71 9.26
C LYS A 175 -10.61 -12.14 10.35
N PHE A 176 -9.32 -11.91 10.13
CA PHE A 176 -8.29 -12.22 11.12
C PHE A 176 -8.38 -11.33 12.36
N TRP A 177 -8.72 -10.05 12.18
CA TRP A 177 -8.92 -9.09 13.26
C TRP A 177 -10.06 -9.51 14.20
N LYS A 178 -11.23 -9.84 13.64
CA LYS A 178 -12.38 -10.34 14.40
C LYS A 178 -12.07 -11.66 15.12
N ARG A 179 -11.34 -12.57 14.48
CA ARG A 179 -10.86 -13.80 15.11
C ARG A 179 -10.04 -13.50 16.37
N ALA A 180 -9.11 -12.55 16.29
CA ALA A 180 -8.28 -12.17 17.44
C ALA A 180 -9.09 -11.51 18.57
N GLN A 181 -10.06 -10.66 18.22
CA GLN A 181 -10.95 -10.02 19.20
C GLN A 181 -11.84 -11.04 19.93
N SER A 182 -12.24 -12.11 19.25
CA SER A 182 -13.04 -13.22 19.84
C SER A 182 -12.19 -14.20 20.68
N GLY A 183 -10.95 -13.86 21.03
CA GLY A 183 -10.06 -14.69 21.85
C GLY A 183 -9.27 -15.73 21.04
N GLY A 184 -9.35 -15.71 19.71
CA GLY A 184 -8.57 -16.57 18.85
C GLY A 184 -7.12 -16.08 18.66
N ARG A 185 -6.42 -16.70 17.72
CA ARG A 185 -5.01 -16.39 17.41
C ARG A 185 -4.83 -14.92 17.01
N LYS A 186 -3.85 -14.26 17.65
CA LYS A 186 -3.45 -12.86 17.38
C LYS A 186 -2.33 -12.74 16.32
N SER A 187 -2.27 -13.70 15.41
CA SER A 187 -1.29 -13.71 14.34
C SER A 187 -1.84 -14.48 13.12
N ILE A 188 -1.28 -14.23 11.95
CA ILE A 188 -1.63 -14.86 10.68
C ILE A 188 -0.43 -15.70 10.25
N ARG A 189 -0.65 -16.99 9.98
CA ARG A 189 0.40 -17.86 9.42
C ARG A 189 0.48 -17.63 7.91
N PHE A 190 1.66 -17.83 7.37
CA PHE A 190 1.90 -17.73 5.94
C PHE A 190 0.99 -18.69 5.13
N GLU A 191 0.75 -19.89 5.65
CA GLU A 191 -0.12 -20.89 5.02
C GLU A 191 -1.62 -20.56 5.08
N GLU A 192 -2.03 -19.58 5.91
CA GLU A 192 -3.43 -19.12 5.99
C GLU A 192 -3.74 -18.08 4.89
N LEU A 193 -2.71 -17.59 4.19
CA LEU A 193 -2.82 -16.55 3.17
C LEU A 193 -3.25 -17.16 1.83
N SER A 194 -4.05 -16.43 1.08
CA SER A 194 -4.53 -16.86 -0.24
C SER A 194 -3.40 -16.84 -1.27
N PRO A 195 -3.03 -17.99 -1.88
CA PRO A 195 -1.87 -18.07 -2.79
C PRO A 195 -1.92 -17.09 -3.95
N GLU A 196 -3.10 -16.71 -4.37
CA GLU A 196 -3.37 -15.86 -5.53
C GLU A 196 -3.08 -14.36 -5.28
N TYR A 197 -2.89 -13.95 -4.01
CA TYR A 197 -2.57 -12.58 -3.62
C TYR A 197 -1.09 -12.37 -3.28
N PHE A 198 -0.24 -13.37 -3.51
CA PHE A 198 1.20 -13.18 -3.45
C PHE A 198 1.71 -12.43 -4.69
N MET A 199 2.44 -11.35 -4.44
CA MET A 199 3.02 -10.49 -5.48
C MET A 199 4.50 -10.81 -5.64
N ALA A 200 4.94 -10.97 -6.89
CA ALA A 200 6.37 -10.99 -7.20
C ALA A 200 6.85 -9.57 -7.49
N LEU A 201 8.00 -9.19 -6.94
CA LEU A 201 8.67 -7.95 -7.30
C LEU A 201 9.04 -7.97 -8.79
N LYS A 202 8.60 -6.96 -9.52
CA LYS A 202 9.05 -6.74 -10.90
C LYS A 202 10.35 -5.91 -10.86
N ASN A 203 11.38 -6.36 -11.58
CA ASN A 203 12.68 -5.69 -11.65
C ASN A 203 13.35 -5.41 -10.28
N HIS A 204 13.11 -6.26 -9.28
CA HIS A 204 13.66 -6.19 -7.91
C HIS A 204 13.28 -4.96 -7.09
N CYS A 205 12.45 -4.05 -7.59
CA CYS A 205 12.09 -2.82 -6.89
C CYS A 205 10.66 -2.34 -7.13
N PHE A 206 9.94 -2.92 -8.09
CA PHE A 206 8.59 -2.48 -8.43
C PHE A 206 7.54 -3.39 -7.79
N VAL A 207 6.62 -2.79 -7.04
CA VAL A 207 5.52 -3.46 -6.32
C VAL A 207 4.23 -3.35 -7.13
N PRO A 208 3.80 -4.41 -7.85
CA PRO A 208 2.71 -4.32 -8.83
C PRO A 208 1.32 -4.40 -8.18
N TYR A 209 1.05 -3.59 -7.16
CA TYR A 209 -0.21 -3.68 -6.40
C TYR A 209 -1.45 -3.26 -7.20
N LEU A 210 -1.33 -2.50 -8.29
CA LEU A 210 -2.49 -2.17 -9.14
C LEU A 210 -3.10 -3.40 -9.80
N ASP A 211 -2.28 -4.40 -10.18
CA ASP A 211 -2.76 -5.67 -10.74
C ASP A 211 -3.65 -6.41 -9.73
N TYR A 212 -3.36 -6.26 -8.44
CA TYR A 212 -4.08 -6.91 -7.33
C TYR A 212 -5.28 -6.10 -6.84
N ILE A 213 -5.27 -4.77 -6.98
CA ILE A 213 -6.48 -3.94 -6.81
C ILE A 213 -7.55 -4.37 -7.81
N GLN A 214 -7.13 -4.62 -9.06
CA GLN A 214 -8.04 -5.13 -10.08
C GLN A 214 -8.68 -6.46 -9.65
N LYS A 215 -7.85 -7.41 -9.23
CA LYS A 215 -8.33 -8.71 -8.75
C LYS A 215 -9.24 -8.59 -7.52
N ASP A 216 -8.90 -7.69 -6.58
CA ASP A 216 -9.73 -7.42 -5.40
C ASP A 216 -11.12 -6.90 -5.81
N LEU A 217 -11.19 -6.05 -6.84
CA LEU A 217 -12.45 -5.56 -7.39
C LEU A 217 -13.27 -6.68 -8.03
N ASP A 218 -12.62 -7.53 -8.84
CA ASP A 218 -13.29 -8.67 -9.50
C ASP A 218 -13.86 -9.67 -8.47
N ASP A 219 -13.21 -9.82 -7.31
CA ASP A 219 -13.67 -10.71 -6.23
C ASP A 219 -14.81 -10.08 -5.37
N ARG A 220 -15.09 -8.78 -5.50
CA ARG A 220 -16.14 -8.06 -4.75
C ARG A 220 -17.50 -8.08 -5.46
N ASP A 221 -17.53 -8.36 -6.78
CA ASP A 221 -18.72 -8.46 -7.61
C ASP A 221 -19.36 -9.88 -7.52
#